data_b314d30054db6fce6b6cb5b104231cac
#
_entry.id   b314d30054db6fce6b6cb5b104231cac
#
_cell.length_a   1.000
_cell.length_b   1.000
_cell.length_c   1.000
_cell.angle_alpha   90.00
_cell.angle_beta   90.00
_cell.angle_gamma   90.00
#
_symmetry.space_group_name_H-M   'P 1'
#
loop_
_entity.id
_entity.type
_entity.pdbx_description
1 polymer ?
#
loop_
_entity_poly.entity_id
_entity_poly.type
_entity_poly.pdbx_seq_one_letter_code
_entity_poly.pdbx_strand_id
1 'polypeptide(L)'
;MSMDQFDIIVIGGGSAGSAAAGRLAQDGSRRVCLIEAGGSNNNMWIKTPGFMPFIPKRSNYRFDTVPQPGLNGRIGYQPRGRGLGGSSAINAMVYIRGAAWDYDHWAALGCTGWGYADVLPYFKRAEHNERIVDDFHGRGGPLNV
;
A
#
# COMPACT_ATOMS: atom_id res chain seq x y z
N MET A 1 -2.59 28.22 -23.24
CA MET A 1 -2.42 27.43 -22.03
C MET A 1 -1.31 26.42 -22.30
N SER A 2 -0.19 26.47 -21.57
CA SER A 2 0.82 25.41 -21.68
C SER A 2 0.22 24.13 -21.10
N MET A 3 0.17 23.06 -21.87
CA MET A 3 -0.20 21.74 -21.34
C MET A 3 0.94 21.26 -20.45
N ASP A 4 0.61 20.86 -19.22
CA ASP A 4 1.58 20.21 -18.37
C ASP A 4 1.97 18.87 -19.00
N GLN A 5 3.27 18.67 -19.19
CA GLN A 5 3.82 17.43 -19.73
C GLN A 5 4.46 16.62 -18.60
N PHE A 6 4.17 15.33 -18.56
CA PHE A 6 4.74 14.39 -17.59
C PHE A 6 5.37 13.21 -18.34
N ASP A 7 6.48 12.71 -17.82
CA ASP A 7 7.15 11.53 -18.35
C ASP A 7 6.44 10.25 -17.91
N ILE A 8 5.88 10.27 -16.68
CA ILE A 8 5.21 9.12 -16.08
C ILE A 8 3.93 9.58 -15.37
N ILE A 9 2.86 8.82 -15.58
CA ILE A 9 1.60 9.00 -14.85
C ILE A 9 1.35 7.75 -14.00
N VAL A 10 1.20 7.92 -12.69
CA VAL A 10 0.82 6.87 -11.74
C VAL A 10 -0.65 7.08 -11.35
N ILE A 11 -1.48 6.08 -11.59
CA ILE A 11 -2.92 6.14 -11.31
C ILE A 11 -3.19 5.40 -10.00
N GLY A 12 -3.68 6.14 -9.00
CA GLY A 12 -3.97 5.68 -7.65
C GLY A 12 -2.84 5.96 -6.67
N GLY A 13 -3.11 6.84 -5.71
CA GLY A 13 -2.20 7.24 -4.62
C GLY A 13 -2.27 6.31 -3.39
N GLY A 14 -2.58 5.02 -3.58
CA GLY A 14 -2.55 4.01 -2.53
C GLY A 14 -1.11 3.59 -2.16
N SER A 15 -0.97 2.53 -1.35
CA SER A 15 0.32 2.06 -0.84
C SER A 15 1.35 1.83 -1.95
N ALA A 16 0.98 1.11 -3.01
CA ALA A 16 1.86 0.79 -4.13
C ALA A 16 2.13 2.02 -5.00
N GLY A 17 1.08 2.78 -5.37
CA GLY A 17 1.24 3.94 -6.25
C GLY A 17 2.04 5.06 -5.63
N SER A 18 1.85 5.33 -4.34
CA SER A 18 2.66 6.32 -3.61
C SER A 18 4.13 5.90 -3.53
N ALA A 19 4.42 4.62 -3.27
CA ALA A 19 5.78 4.11 -3.25
C ALA A 19 6.45 4.18 -4.63
N ALA A 20 5.72 3.77 -5.68
CA ALA A 20 6.21 3.82 -7.06
C ALA A 20 6.47 5.26 -7.52
N ALA A 21 5.50 6.17 -7.33
CA ALA A 21 5.65 7.58 -7.69
C ALA A 21 6.82 8.24 -6.96
N GLY A 22 6.94 8.00 -5.64
CA GLY A 22 8.04 8.51 -4.83
C GLY A 22 9.41 8.03 -5.31
N ARG A 23 9.53 6.74 -5.66
CA ARG A 23 10.79 6.20 -6.18
C ARG A 23 11.13 6.71 -7.58
N LEU A 24 10.15 6.82 -8.46
CA LEU A 24 10.35 7.32 -9.82
C LEU A 24 10.70 8.81 -9.86
N ALA A 25 10.26 9.59 -8.88
CA ALA A 25 10.56 11.02 -8.79
C ALA A 25 11.83 11.33 -7.98
N GLN A 26 12.44 10.35 -7.33
CA GLN A 26 13.49 10.56 -6.33
C GLN A 26 14.76 11.21 -6.89
N ASP A 27 15.14 10.90 -8.12
CA ASP A 27 16.35 11.44 -8.75
C ASP A 27 16.12 12.78 -9.47
N GLY A 28 14.85 13.22 -9.56
CA GLY A 28 14.48 14.46 -10.22
C GLY A 28 14.62 14.47 -11.76
N SER A 29 15.03 13.34 -12.36
CA SER A 29 15.23 13.24 -13.82
C SER A 29 13.92 13.15 -14.60
N ARG A 30 12.81 12.84 -13.92
CA ARG A 30 11.49 12.61 -14.52
C ARG A 30 10.42 13.45 -13.85
N ARG A 31 9.51 13.97 -14.64
CA ARG A 31 8.28 14.61 -14.17
C ARG A 31 7.23 13.52 -13.96
N VAL A 32 6.94 13.20 -12.70
CA VAL A 32 5.97 12.17 -12.33
C VAL A 32 4.67 12.81 -11.87
N CYS A 33 3.55 12.40 -12.47
CA CYS A 33 2.21 12.80 -12.05
C CYS A 33 1.54 11.65 -11.29
N LEU A 34 1.09 11.90 -10.06
CA LEU A 34 0.29 10.98 -9.29
C LEU A 34 -1.16 11.44 -9.29
N ILE A 35 -2.06 10.62 -9.84
CA ILE A 35 -3.49 10.89 -9.91
C ILE A 35 -4.21 10.05 -8.86
N GLU A 36 -4.94 10.71 -7.95
CA GLU A 36 -5.70 10.05 -6.88
C GLU A 36 -7.17 10.52 -6.90
N ALA A 37 -8.10 9.57 -6.77
CA ALA A 37 -9.54 9.82 -6.81
C ALA A 37 -10.09 10.50 -5.54
N GLY A 38 -9.40 10.40 -4.42
CA GLY A 38 -9.78 11.00 -3.16
C GLY A 38 -8.93 12.20 -2.78
N GLY A 39 -9.12 12.68 -1.56
CA GLY A 39 -8.35 13.81 -1.02
C GLY A 39 -7.00 13.42 -0.41
N SER A 40 -6.33 14.39 0.20
CA SER A 40 -5.02 14.20 0.84
C SER A 40 -5.05 13.26 2.06
N ASN A 41 -6.22 12.95 2.62
CA ASN A 41 -6.38 12.24 3.89
C ASN A 41 -5.64 12.88 5.09
N ASN A 42 -5.21 14.14 4.95
CA ASN A 42 -4.52 14.88 5.99
C ASN A 42 -5.52 15.46 7.01
N ASN A 43 -6.11 14.60 7.83
CA ASN A 43 -7.06 14.98 8.86
C ASN A 43 -6.90 14.12 10.11
N MET A 44 -7.43 14.59 11.24
CA MET A 44 -7.30 13.91 12.54
C MET A 44 -7.88 12.48 12.56
N TRP A 45 -8.97 12.25 11.82
CA TRP A 45 -9.65 10.94 11.79
C TRP A 45 -8.77 9.85 11.17
N ILE A 46 -7.93 10.22 10.22
CA ILE A 46 -6.98 9.31 9.58
C ILE A 46 -5.67 9.23 10.37
N LYS A 47 -5.20 10.35 10.94
CA LYS A 47 -3.90 10.40 11.62
C LYS A 47 -3.91 9.84 13.04
N THR A 48 -5.08 9.64 13.64
CA THR A 48 -5.20 9.16 15.01
C THR A 48 -5.69 7.71 15.02
N PRO A 49 -4.85 6.75 15.41
CA PRO A 49 -5.18 5.32 15.39
C PRO A 49 -6.51 4.96 16.06
N GLY A 50 -6.81 5.57 17.21
CA GLY A 50 -8.05 5.33 17.95
C GLY A 50 -9.32 5.74 17.21
N PHE A 51 -9.22 6.49 16.12
CA PHE A 51 -10.37 6.92 15.32
C PHE A 51 -10.68 6.02 14.12
N MET A 52 -10.00 4.90 13.98
CA MET A 52 -10.25 3.95 12.89
C MET A 52 -11.74 3.61 12.69
N PRO A 53 -12.57 3.38 13.75
CA PRO A 53 -14.00 3.11 13.57
C PRO A 53 -14.80 4.30 13.01
N PHE A 54 -14.26 5.51 13.09
CA PHE A 54 -14.92 6.78 12.74
C PHE A 54 -14.41 7.38 11.43
N ILE A 55 -13.69 6.60 10.61
CA ILE A 55 -13.14 7.06 9.34
C ILE A 55 -14.24 7.64 8.44
N PRO A 56 -14.08 8.87 7.92
CA PRO A 56 -15.09 9.52 7.11
C PRO A 56 -15.45 8.73 5.84
N LYS A 57 -16.72 8.70 5.49
CA LYS A 57 -17.22 8.02 4.27
C LYS A 57 -16.47 8.45 3.00
N ARG A 58 -16.06 9.71 2.91
CA ARG A 58 -15.28 10.24 1.77
C ARG A 58 -13.91 9.60 1.59
N SER A 59 -13.34 9.03 2.67
CA SER A 59 -12.03 8.36 2.67
C SER A 59 -12.11 6.85 2.47
N ASN A 60 -13.29 6.32 2.19
CA ASN A 60 -13.53 4.89 2.04
C ASN A 60 -14.60 4.63 1.00
N TYR A 61 -14.31 3.80 -0.01
CA TYR A 61 -15.25 3.39 -1.06
C TYR A 61 -16.43 2.58 -0.53
N ARG A 62 -16.24 1.79 0.56
CA ARG A 62 -17.28 1.01 1.21
C ARG A 62 -17.97 0.03 0.27
N PHE A 63 -17.20 -0.74 -0.46
CA PHE A 63 -17.76 -1.77 -1.34
C PHE A 63 -18.41 -2.89 -0.55
N ASP A 64 -19.43 -3.50 -1.15
CA ASP A 64 -20.02 -4.76 -0.71
C ASP A 64 -19.75 -5.85 -1.74
N THR A 65 -19.59 -7.09 -1.28
CA THR A 65 -19.47 -8.23 -2.19
C THR A 65 -20.85 -8.55 -2.79
N VAL A 66 -20.86 -9.31 -3.88
CA VAL A 66 -22.06 -10.07 -4.24
C VAL A 66 -22.33 -11.13 -3.16
N PRO A 67 -23.57 -11.65 -3.06
CA PRO A 67 -23.84 -12.78 -2.16
C PRO A 67 -22.86 -13.92 -2.37
N GLN A 68 -22.25 -14.41 -1.30
CA GLN A 68 -21.22 -15.45 -1.33
C GLN A 68 -21.84 -16.83 -1.07
N PRO A 69 -21.97 -17.72 -2.07
CA PRO A 69 -22.61 -19.04 -1.88
C PRO A 69 -21.94 -19.88 -0.80
N GLY A 70 -20.60 -19.88 -0.72
CA GLY A 70 -19.80 -20.57 0.31
C GLY A 70 -19.97 -20.00 1.73
N LEU A 71 -20.67 -18.88 1.89
CA LEU A 71 -20.96 -18.22 3.17
C LEU A 71 -22.47 -18.04 3.39
N ASN A 72 -23.26 -18.98 2.91
CA ASN A 72 -24.73 -18.97 3.03
C ASN A 72 -25.36 -17.69 2.44
N GLY A 73 -24.87 -17.20 1.32
CA GLY A 73 -25.40 -16.01 0.67
C GLY A 73 -25.04 -14.68 1.36
N ARG A 74 -24.14 -14.69 2.35
CA ARG A 74 -23.73 -13.47 3.07
C ARG A 74 -23.08 -12.47 2.13
N ILE A 75 -23.48 -11.21 2.24
CA ILE A 75 -22.82 -10.06 1.64
C ILE A 75 -21.78 -9.54 2.63
N GLY A 76 -20.55 -9.43 2.17
CA GLY A 76 -19.42 -8.98 2.99
C GLY A 76 -19.04 -7.52 2.70
N TYR A 77 -18.96 -6.69 3.72
CA TYR A 77 -18.42 -5.34 3.60
C TYR A 77 -16.92 -5.37 3.31
N GLN A 78 -16.49 -4.62 2.28
CA GLN A 78 -15.11 -4.54 1.83
C GLN A 78 -14.62 -3.09 1.88
N PRO A 79 -14.00 -2.66 2.98
CA PRO A 79 -13.41 -1.32 3.05
C PRO A 79 -12.25 -1.21 2.06
N ARG A 80 -12.21 -0.09 1.34
CA ARG A 80 -11.07 0.31 0.48
C ARG A 80 -10.86 1.80 0.62
N GLY A 81 -9.64 2.18 0.98
CA GLY A 81 -9.30 3.58 1.16
C GLY A 81 -9.41 4.39 -0.12
N ARG A 82 -9.91 5.61 0.02
CA ARG A 82 -10.03 6.61 -1.03
C ARG A 82 -9.29 7.86 -0.60
N GLY A 83 -8.24 8.23 -1.33
CA GLY A 83 -7.34 9.33 -1.00
C GLY A 83 -5.89 8.90 -0.89
N LEU A 84 -4.99 9.85 -0.68
CA LEU A 84 -3.56 9.55 -0.52
C LEU A 84 -3.32 8.56 0.62
N GLY A 85 -2.52 7.55 0.35
CA GLY A 85 -2.31 6.38 1.20
C GLY A 85 -3.29 5.23 0.92
N GLY A 86 -4.43 5.48 0.26
CA GLY A 86 -5.39 4.44 -0.06
C GLY A 86 -5.81 3.62 1.15
N SER A 87 -5.78 2.29 1.03
CA SER A 87 -6.14 1.40 2.15
C SER A 87 -5.13 1.41 3.30
N SER A 88 -3.86 1.81 3.08
CA SER A 88 -2.92 1.98 4.20
C SER A 88 -3.27 3.19 5.10
N ALA A 89 -4.05 4.16 4.59
CA ALA A 89 -4.55 5.25 5.41
C ALA A 89 -5.74 4.88 6.31
N ILE A 90 -6.37 3.73 6.09
CA ILE A 90 -7.56 3.29 6.84
C ILE A 90 -7.45 1.87 7.40
N ASN A 91 -6.28 1.25 7.35
CA ASN A 91 -6.05 -0.11 7.83
C ASN A 91 -5.97 -0.17 9.37
N ALA A 92 -5.82 -1.36 9.90
CA ALA A 92 -5.64 -1.60 11.35
C ALA A 92 -4.18 -1.48 11.80
N MET A 93 -3.28 -0.99 10.97
CA MET A 93 -1.85 -0.75 11.27
C MET A 93 -1.09 -2.01 11.72
N VAL A 94 -1.49 -3.17 11.24
CA VAL A 94 -0.77 -4.43 11.47
C VAL A 94 0.32 -4.53 10.41
N TYR A 95 1.58 -4.58 10.84
CA TYR A 95 2.71 -4.86 9.96
C TYR A 95 2.98 -6.37 9.97
N ILE A 96 2.78 -7.01 8.82
CA ILE A 96 3.04 -8.44 8.63
C ILE A 96 3.44 -8.68 7.16
N ARG A 97 4.37 -9.59 6.95
CA ARG A 97 4.77 -10.05 5.61
C ARG A 97 4.11 -11.40 5.32
N GLY A 98 3.99 -11.74 4.05
CA GLY A 98 3.67 -13.10 3.63
C GLY A 98 4.75 -14.08 4.10
N ALA A 99 4.39 -15.36 4.24
CA ALA A 99 5.36 -16.42 4.53
C ALA A 99 6.31 -16.61 3.34
N ALA A 100 7.53 -17.08 3.61
CA ALA A 100 8.49 -17.35 2.54
C ALA A 100 7.91 -18.26 1.45
N TRP A 101 7.15 -19.25 1.87
CA TRP A 101 6.48 -20.19 0.96
C TRP A 101 5.52 -19.51 -0.04
N ASP A 102 4.84 -18.44 0.34
CA ASP A 102 3.92 -17.74 -0.57
C ASP A 102 4.67 -17.17 -1.79
N TYR A 103 5.82 -16.57 -1.56
CA TYR A 103 6.66 -15.99 -2.62
C TYR A 103 7.34 -17.07 -3.46
N ASP A 104 7.87 -18.11 -2.82
CA ASP A 104 8.50 -19.23 -3.51
C ASP A 104 7.49 -19.98 -4.38
N HIS A 105 6.24 -20.08 -3.92
CA HIS A 105 5.14 -20.61 -4.72
C HIS A 105 4.83 -19.74 -5.94
N TRP A 106 4.85 -18.42 -5.81
CA TRP A 106 4.68 -17.53 -6.97
C TRP A 106 5.80 -17.74 -8.00
N ALA A 107 7.04 -17.84 -7.54
CA ALA A 107 8.17 -18.14 -8.42
C ALA A 107 7.99 -19.49 -9.15
N ALA A 108 7.53 -20.52 -8.43
CA ALA A 108 7.24 -21.84 -9.00
C ALA A 108 6.10 -21.81 -10.03
N LEU A 109 5.13 -20.90 -9.89
CA LEU A 109 4.07 -20.67 -10.88
C LEU A 109 4.52 -19.84 -12.10
N GLY A 110 5.81 -19.49 -12.20
CA GLY A 110 6.38 -18.77 -13.33
C GLY A 110 6.64 -17.28 -13.11
N CYS A 111 6.39 -16.75 -11.91
CA CYS A 111 6.75 -15.37 -11.56
C CYS A 111 8.25 -15.28 -11.20
N THR A 112 9.12 -15.40 -12.20
CA THR A 112 10.57 -15.35 -12.00
C THR A 112 10.99 -14.04 -11.31
N GLY A 113 11.86 -14.14 -10.30
CA GLY A 113 12.33 -12.98 -9.51
C GLY A 113 11.36 -12.57 -8.39
N TRP A 114 10.36 -13.40 -8.07
CA TRP A 114 9.42 -13.18 -6.97
C TRP A 114 9.55 -14.20 -5.83
N GLY A 115 10.60 -15.03 -5.83
CA GLY A 115 10.90 -15.90 -4.71
C GLY A 115 11.24 -15.09 -3.45
N TYR A 116 11.15 -15.73 -2.29
CA TYR A 116 11.37 -15.03 -1.01
C TYR A 116 12.75 -14.38 -0.94
N ALA A 117 13.79 -15.04 -1.41
CA ALA A 117 15.14 -14.49 -1.47
C ALA A 117 15.23 -13.24 -2.36
N ASP A 118 14.43 -13.17 -3.43
CA ASP A 118 14.40 -12.04 -4.35
C ASP A 118 13.70 -10.83 -3.74
N VAL A 119 12.59 -11.05 -2.99
CA VAL A 119 11.75 -9.97 -2.44
C VAL A 119 12.23 -9.47 -1.08
N LEU A 120 12.93 -10.28 -0.29
CA LEU A 120 13.42 -9.93 1.05
C LEU A 120 14.26 -8.64 1.08
N PRO A 121 15.19 -8.37 0.15
CA PRO A 121 15.93 -7.12 0.12
C PRO A 121 15.04 -5.87 0.01
N TYR A 122 13.91 -5.98 -0.68
CA TYR A 122 12.96 -4.87 -0.83
C TYR A 122 12.15 -4.65 0.45
N PHE A 123 11.76 -5.70 1.16
CA PHE A 123 11.15 -5.58 2.48
C PHE A 123 12.09 -4.90 3.47
N LYS A 124 13.34 -5.35 3.54
CA LYS A 124 14.36 -4.74 4.39
C LYS A 124 14.59 -3.26 4.06
N ARG A 125 14.65 -2.91 2.77
CA ARG A 125 14.84 -1.52 2.33
C ARG A 125 13.65 -0.61 2.67
N ALA A 126 12.45 -1.15 2.72
CA ALA A 126 11.25 -0.39 3.06
C ALA A 126 11.09 -0.16 4.57
N GLU A 127 11.67 -1.03 5.39
CA GLU A 127 11.45 -1.12 6.83
C GLU A 127 12.49 -0.34 7.64
N HIS A 128 12.02 0.30 8.71
CA HIS A 128 12.84 0.73 9.84
C HIS A 128 12.34 0.04 11.11
N ASN A 129 12.88 -1.15 11.41
CA ASN A 129 12.53 -1.85 12.64
C ASN A 129 13.35 -1.27 13.82
N GLU A 130 12.65 -0.75 14.81
CA GLU A 130 13.29 -0.10 15.97
C GLU A 130 13.82 -1.12 17.00
N ARG A 131 13.26 -2.34 17.00
CA ARG A 131 13.47 -3.33 18.05
C ARG A 131 14.27 -4.55 17.60
N ILE A 132 13.92 -5.10 16.42
CA ILE A 132 14.49 -6.37 15.94
C ILE A 132 15.70 -6.09 15.06
N VAL A 133 16.79 -6.82 15.34
CA VAL A 133 18.05 -6.78 14.57
C VAL A 133 18.38 -8.21 14.19
N ASP A 134 18.05 -8.59 12.97
CA ASP A 134 18.35 -9.91 12.41
C ASP A 134 18.50 -9.84 10.89
N ASP A 135 18.62 -11.00 10.25
CA ASP A 135 18.78 -11.10 8.79
C ASP A 135 17.49 -10.83 8.02
N PHE A 136 16.35 -10.77 8.67
CA PHE A 136 15.04 -10.60 8.02
C PHE A 136 14.50 -9.18 8.10
N HIS A 137 14.94 -8.39 9.09
CA HIS A 137 14.43 -7.04 9.32
C HIS A 137 15.38 -5.97 8.78
N GLY A 138 14.82 -4.82 8.40
CA GLY A 138 15.54 -3.68 7.86
C GLY A 138 15.65 -2.52 8.85
N ARG A 139 16.66 -1.66 8.65
CA ARG A 139 16.81 -0.39 9.34
C ARG A 139 17.04 0.74 8.35
N GLY A 140 16.55 1.92 8.70
CA GLY A 140 16.72 3.12 7.88
C GLY A 140 15.76 3.26 6.71
N GLY A 141 14.80 2.34 6.54
CA GLY A 141 13.72 2.48 5.57
C GLY A 141 12.66 3.51 6.02
N PRO A 142 11.77 3.91 5.12
CA PRO A 142 10.77 4.96 5.40
C PRO A 142 9.61 4.50 6.28
N LEU A 143 9.42 3.19 6.50
CA LEU A 143 8.33 2.63 7.30
C LEU A 143 8.83 2.23 8.68
N ASN A 144 8.43 2.97 9.70
CA ASN A 144 8.71 2.63 11.10
C ASN A 144 7.84 1.44 11.55
N VAL A 145 8.47 0.47 12.23
CA VAL A 145 7.86 -0.77 12.72
C VAL A 145 8.33 -1.08 14.13
#